data_2b5e97589028c30fcfeecf591301e2aa
#
_entry.id   2b5e97589028c30fcfeecf591301e2aa
#
_cell.length_a   1.000
_cell.length_b   1.000
_cell.length_c   1.000
_cell.angle_alpha   90.00
_cell.angle_beta   90.00
_cell.angle_gamma   90.00
#
_symmetry.space_group_name_H-M   'P 1'
#
loop_
_entity.id
_entity.type
_entity.pdbx_description
1 polymer ?
#
loop_
_entity_poly.entity_id
_entity_poly.type
_entity_poly.pdbx_seq_one_letter_code
_entity_poly.pdbx_strand_id
1 'polypeptide(L)'
;MPKRHLLAVLFVLTSAGPLLAHHSFAAEFDNKQPIQVKGVVTKLDWMNPHTWIYVDVTDQAGAIQKWQFETGAPNELVRRGWKMNDLKVGDQVSIEGFQAKKLISNTGVYTGNARSITLPSGLKVFAGSANQIEPQ
;
A
#
# COMPACT_ATOMS: atom_id res chain seq x y z
N MET A 1 -11.39 -48.18 51.21
CA MET A 1 -11.10 -47.99 49.79
C MET A 1 -11.12 -46.51 49.49
N PRO A 2 -10.02 -45.87 49.15
CA PRO A 2 -10.05 -44.44 48.85
C PRO A 2 -10.46 -44.24 47.40
N LYS A 3 -11.47 -43.37 47.20
CA LYS A 3 -11.94 -42.95 45.88
C LYS A 3 -10.93 -41.96 45.25
N ARG A 4 -10.25 -42.40 44.18
CA ARG A 4 -9.35 -41.57 43.39
C ARG A 4 -10.21 -40.65 42.51
N HIS A 5 -10.31 -39.37 42.83
CA HIS A 5 -10.85 -38.35 41.95
C HIS A 5 -9.81 -38.01 40.87
N LEU A 6 -10.10 -38.41 39.64
CA LEU A 6 -9.31 -38.07 38.46
C LEU A 6 -9.69 -36.65 38.05
N LEU A 7 -8.85 -35.66 38.37
CA LEU A 7 -9.01 -34.30 37.85
C LEU A 7 -8.54 -34.29 36.38
N ALA A 8 -9.48 -34.25 35.45
CA ALA A 8 -9.19 -33.98 34.07
C ALA A 8 -8.94 -32.48 33.88
N VAL A 9 -7.68 -32.11 33.76
CA VAL A 9 -7.29 -30.74 33.39
C VAL A 9 -7.50 -30.60 31.87
N LEU A 10 -8.57 -29.89 31.51
CA LEU A 10 -8.86 -29.54 30.12
C LEU A 10 -7.91 -28.40 29.70
N PHE A 11 -6.85 -28.75 28.97
CA PHE A 11 -5.90 -27.78 28.40
C PHE A 11 -6.54 -27.17 27.15
N VAL A 12 -7.19 -26.02 27.30
CA VAL A 12 -7.70 -25.24 26.16
C VAL A 12 -6.50 -24.56 25.51
N LEU A 13 -5.99 -25.15 24.43
CA LEU A 13 -5.04 -24.48 23.53
C LEU A 13 -5.79 -23.37 22.78
N THR A 14 -5.73 -22.16 23.28
CA THR A 14 -6.09 -20.98 22.50
C THR A 14 -4.98 -20.76 21.49
N SER A 15 -5.18 -21.26 20.26
CA SER A 15 -4.36 -20.89 19.11
C SER A 15 -4.67 -19.44 18.76
N ALA A 16 -3.96 -18.50 19.37
CA ALA A 16 -3.89 -17.13 18.89
C ALA A 16 -3.11 -17.15 17.59
N GLY A 17 -3.82 -17.41 16.47
CA GLY A 17 -3.27 -17.18 15.14
C GLY A 17 -2.86 -15.70 15.03
N PRO A 18 -1.78 -15.38 14.28
CA PRO A 18 -1.43 -14.00 14.03
C PRO A 18 -2.60 -13.33 13.33
N LEU A 19 -3.31 -12.45 14.03
CA LEU A 19 -4.22 -11.49 13.44
C LEU A 19 -3.34 -10.54 12.62
N LEU A 20 -3.06 -10.92 11.38
CA LEU A 20 -2.57 -10.00 10.38
C LEU A 20 -3.70 -9.00 10.16
N ALA A 21 -3.62 -7.89 10.88
CA ALA A 21 -4.48 -6.75 10.68
C ALA A 21 -4.16 -6.16 9.30
N HIS A 22 -4.67 -6.78 8.24
CA HIS A 22 -4.80 -6.13 6.96
C HIS A 22 -5.88 -5.07 7.16
N HIS A 23 -5.44 -3.83 7.33
CA HIS A 23 -6.35 -2.70 7.22
C HIS A 23 -7.09 -2.84 5.89
N SER A 24 -8.42 -2.82 5.92
CA SER A 24 -9.18 -2.89 4.69
C SER A 24 -8.92 -1.60 3.89
N PHE A 25 -8.79 -1.70 2.57
CA PHE A 25 -8.68 -0.53 1.69
C PHE A 25 -9.70 0.56 2.07
N ALA A 26 -10.96 0.16 2.25
CA ALA A 26 -12.05 1.07 2.60
C ALA A 26 -11.91 1.75 3.98
N ALA A 27 -11.05 1.24 4.87
CA ALA A 27 -10.76 1.91 6.14
C ALA A 27 -9.82 3.11 5.95
N GLU A 28 -8.89 3.03 5.03
CA GLU A 28 -7.81 4.01 4.86
C GLU A 28 -7.99 4.92 3.65
N PHE A 29 -8.56 4.42 2.57
CA PHE A 29 -8.69 5.14 1.29
C PHE A 29 -10.16 5.38 0.92
N ASP A 30 -10.38 6.44 0.12
CA ASP A 30 -11.70 6.81 -0.37
C ASP A 30 -11.80 6.54 -1.88
N ASN A 31 -12.50 5.48 -2.26
CA ASN A 31 -12.71 5.12 -3.66
C ASN A 31 -13.56 6.11 -4.46
N LYS A 32 -14.22 7.06 -3.77
CA LYS A 32 -14.97 8.16 -4.40
C LYS A 32 -14.11 9.38 -4.69
N GLN A 33 -12.85 9.35 -4.28
CA GLN A 33 -11.90 10.44 -4.46
C GLN A 33 -10.70 9.94 -5.30
N PRO A 34 -10.90 9.74 -6.62
CA PRO A 34 -9.80 9.39 -7.49
C PRO A 34 -8.81 10.53 -7.60
N ILE A 35 -7.53 10.16 -7.68
CA ILE A 35 -6.45 11.12 -7.87
C ILE A 35 -5.56 10.68 -9.04
N GLN A 36 -5.02 11.68 -9.72
CA GLN A 36 -3.96 11.50 -10.70
C GLN A 36 -2.92 12.58 -10.47
N VAL A 37 -1.69 12.15 -10.21
CA VAL A 37 -0.57 13.07 -10.00
C VAL A 37 0.58 12.72 -10.93
N LYS A 38 1.35 13.75 -11.31
CA LYS A 38 2.63 13.59 -12.00
C LYS A 38 3.72 14.14 -11.10
N GLY A 39 4.79 13.38 -10.93
CA GLY A 39 5.87 13.78 -10.04
C GLY A 39 7.16 13.03 -10.28
N VAL A 40 8.16 13.38 -9.49
CA VAL A 40 9.49 12.77 -9.54
C VAL A 40 9.64 11.87 -8.33
N VAL A 41 10.05 10.63 -8.54
CA VAL A 41 10.29 9.66 -7.46
C VAL A 41 11.46 10.12 -6.61
N THR A 42 11.24 10.22 -5.31
CA THR A 42 12.27 10.65 -4.34
C THR A 42 12.73 9.50 -3.44
N LYS A 43 11.88 8.48 -3.25
CA LYS A 43 12.20 7.31 -2.43
C LYS A 43 11.32 6.11 -2.83
N LEU A 44 11.83 4.91 -2.62
CA LEU A 44 11.13 3.64 -2.77
C LEU A 44 11.41 2.77 -1.56
N ASP A 45 10.36 2.34 -0.87
CA ASP A 45 10.45 1.40 0.25
C ASP A 45 9.80 0.08 -0.16
N TRP A 46 10.64 -0.87 -0.59
CA TRP A 46 10.22 -2.24 -0.89
C TRP A 46 10.13 -3.04 0.41
N MET A 47 8.97 -3.03 1.05
CA MET A 47 8.77 -3.69 2.33
C MET A 47 7.39 -4.36 2.40
N ASN A 48 7.28 -5.38 3.27
CA ASN A 48 5.99 -5.97 3.61
C ASN A 48 5.34 -5.17 4.76
N PRO A 49 4.01 -5.06 4.81
CA PRO A 49 3.03 -5.68 3.91
C PRO A 49 2.81 -4.88 2.61
N HIS A 50 3.33 -3.67 2.48
CA HIS A 50 3.12 -2.78 1.33
C HIS A 50 4.40 -2.10 0.90
N THR A 51 4.60 -2.00 -0.41
CA THR A 51 5.62 -1.13 -0.99
C THR A 51 5.11 0.31 -0.96
N TRP A 52 6.01 1.25 -0.67
CA TRP A 52 5.70 2.68 -0.66
C TRP A 52 6.53 3.41 -1.71
N ILE A 53 5.89 4.32 -2.42
CA ILE A 53 6.51 5.18 -3.42
C ILE A 53 6.32 6.63 -2.99
N TYR A 54 7.43 7.36 -2.88
CA TYR A 54 7.45 8.76 -2.50
C TYR A 54 7.76 9.60 -3.73
N VAL A 55 6.97 10.65 -3.95
CA VAL A 55 7.14 11.54 -5.11
C VAL A 55 7.00 13.00 -4.71
N ASP A 56 7.77 13.83 -5.34
CA ASP A 56 7.61 15.28 -5.32
C ASP A 56 6.76 15.70 -6.51
N VAL A 57 5.64 16.36 -6.22
CA VAL A 57 4.67 16.85 -7.19
C VAL A 57 4.72 18.36 -7.20
N THR A 58 4.98 18.97 -8.36
CA THR A 58 4.90 20.42 -8.51
C THR A 58 3.46 20.82 -8.79
N ASP A 59 2.87 21.64 -7.96
CA ASP A 59 1.53 22.14 -8.15
C ASP A 59 1.47 23.29 -9.20
N GLN A 60 0.27 23.76 -9.48
CA GLN A 60 0.07 24.84 -10.47
C GLN A 60 0.73 26.18 -10.08
N ALA A 61 0.97 26.39 -8.78
CA ALA A 61 1.66 27.56 -8.27
C ALA A 61 3.20 27.41 -8.27
N GLY A 62 3.72 26.24 -8.67
CA GLY A 62 5.14 25.93 -8.65
C GLY A 62 5.66 25.43 -7.30
N ALA A 63 4.77 25.24 -6.31
CA ALA A 63 5.15 24.70 -5.01
C ALA A 63 5.27 23.17 -5.07
N ILE A 64 6.21 22.64 -4.29
CA ILE A 64 6.42 21.18 -4.22
C ILE A 64 5.55 20.61 -3.10
N GLN A 65 4.68 19.68 -3.49
CA GLN A 65 3.91 18.85 -2.58
C GLN A 65 4.59 17.47 -2.47
N LYS A 66 4.87 17.06 -1.24
CA LYS A 66 5.40 15.71 -0.98
C LYS A 66 4.26 14.72 -0.89
N TRP A 67 4.33 13.69 -1.69
CA TRP A 67 3.34 12.61 -1.74
C TRP A 67 3.97 11.28 -1.36
N GLN A 68 3.19 10.43 -0.72
CA GLN A 68 3.48 9.02 -0.51
C GLN A 68 2.30 8.16 -1.00
N PHE A 69 2.63 7.09 -1.69
CA PHE A 69 1.64 6.18 -2.24
C PHE A 69 1.89 4.76 -1.73
N GLU A 70 0.85 4.20 -1.10
CA GLU A 70 0.82 2.78 -0.81
C GLU A 70 0.53 1.99 -2.09
N THR A 71 1.23 0.88 -2.27
CA THR A 71 1.04 -0.07 -3.35
C THR A 71 0.85 -1.48 -2.82
N GLY A 72 0.81 -2.48 -3.68
CA GLY A 72 0.83 -3.89 -3.29
C GLY A 72 2.13 -4.30 -2.59
N ALA A 73 2.11 -5.48 -2.00
CA ALA A 73 3.31 -6.07 -1.42
C ALA A 73 4.37 -6.37 -2.49
N PRO A 74 5.67 -6.35 -2.18
CA PRO A 74 6.73 -6.60 -3.16
C PRO A 74 6.53 -7.88 -3.98
N ASN A 75 6.17 -8.98 -3.34
CA ASN A 75 5.93 -10.25 -4.01
C ASN A 75 4.69 -10.25 -4.91
N GLU A 76 3.68 -9.44 -4.61
CA GLU A 76 2.51 -9.25 -5.48
C GLU A 76 2.87 -8.47 -6.73
N LEU A 77 3.62 -7.38 -6.58
CA LEU A 77 4.10 -6.56 -7.69
C LEU A 77 4.97 -7.39 -8.64
N VAL A 78 5.93 -8.16 -8.10
CA VAL A 78 6.80 -9.03 -8.90
C VAL A 78 6.00 -10.09 -9.67
N ARG A 79 5.00 -10.74 -9.04
CA ARG A 79 4.12 -11.69 -9.74
C ARG A 79 3.32 -11.06 -10.87
N ARG A 80 3.08 -9.76 -10.81
CA ARG A 80 2.39 -8.97 -11.85
C ARG A 80 3.33 -8.40 -12.91
N GLY A 81 4.59 -8.81 -12.88
CA GLY A 81 5.59 -8.43 -13.88
C GLY A 81 6.47 -7.23 -13.53
N TRP A 82 6.33 -6.66 -12.34
CA TRP A 82 7.26 -5.63 -11.87
C TRP A 82 8.65 -6.21 -11.65
N LYS A 83 9.66 -5.44 -12.05
CA LYS A 83 11.05 -5.66 -11.69
C LYS A 83 11.50 -4.56 -10.73
N MET A 84 12.33 -4.88 -9.77
CA MET A 84 12.82 -3.88 -8.80
C MET A 84 13.52 -2.67 -9.44
N ASN A 85 13.99 -2.82 -10.68
CA ASN A 85 14.66 -1.74 -11.43
C ASN A 85 13.76 -0.99 -12.41
N ASP A 86 12.46 -1.33 -12.48
CA ASP A 86 11.53 -0.65 -13.39
C ASP A 86 11.25 0.79 -12.95
N LEU A 87 11.46 1.08 -11.68
CA LEU A 87 11.29 2.41 -11.09
C LEU A 87 12.50 2.75 -10.23
N LYS A 88 12.99 3.98 -10.38
CA LYS A 88 14.19 4.49 -9.67
C LYS A 88 13.94 5.89 -9.14
N VAL A 89 14.69 6.28 -8.13
CA VAL A 89 14.75 7.66 -7.67
C VAL A 89 15.19 8.56 -8.83
N GLY A 90 14.49 9.67 -9.03
CA GLY A 90 14.67 10.60 -10.15
C GLY A 90 13.76 10.34 -11.34
N ASP A 91 13.08 9.21 -11.40
CA ASP A 91 12.14 8.92 -12.49
C ASP A 91 10.91 9.81 -12.42
N GLN A 92 10.46 10.29 -13.58
CA GLN A 92 9.17 10.96 -13.72
C GLN A 92 8.09 9.91 -13.94
N VAL A 93 7.02 10.00 -13.14
CA VAL A 93 5.90 9.05 -13.17
C VAL A 93 4.57 9.78 -13.17
N SER A 94 3.55 9.11 -13.71
CA SER A 94 2.15 9.47 -13.48
C SER A 94 1.51 8.37 -12.67
N ILE A 95 0.92 8.73 -11.53
CA ILE A 95 0.28 7.80 -10.59
C ILE A 95 -1.21 8.07 -10.58
N GLU A 96 -2.00 7.04 -10.79
CA GLU A 96 -3.44 7.04 -10.65
C GLU A 96 -3.85 6.17 -9.48
N GLY A 97 -4.81 6.62 -8.71
CA GLY A 97 -5.29 5.89 -7.56
C GLY A 97 -6.35 6.65 -6.78
N PHE A 98 -6.33 6.52 -5.47
CA PHE A 98 -7.31 7.12 -4.60
C PHE A 98 -6.61 7.82 -3.43
N GLN A 99 -7.20 8.93 -2.98
CA GLN A 99 -6.65 9.62 -1.82
C GLN A 99 -6.95 8.86 -0.52
N ALA A 100 -6.06 9.01 0.45
CA ALA A 100 -6.36 8.57 1.80
C ALA A 100 -7.49 9.42 2.41
N LYS A 101 -8.31 8.82 3.26
CA LYS A 101 -9.34 9.55 4.03
C LYS A 101 -8.72 10.66 4.88
N LYS A 102 -7.51 10.42 5.41
CA LYS A 102 -6.65 11.45 5.96
C LYS A 102 -5.61 11.83 4.90
N LEU A 103 -5.97 12.72 4.00
CA LEU A 103 -5.15 13.09 2.84
C LEU A 103 -3.76 13.61 3.25
N ILE A 104 -3.68 14.46 4.26
CA ILE A 104 -2.43 15.05 4.71
C ILE A 104 -2.03 14.46 6.05
N SER A 105 -0.84 13.88 6.12
CA SER A 105 -0.26 13.36 7.35
C SER A 105 0.07 14.48 8.36
N ASN A 106 0.37 14.10 9.60
CA ASN A 106 0.80 15.05 10.62
C ASN A 106 2.13 15.75 10.26
N THR A 107 2.89 15.19 9.33
CA THR A 107 4.16 15.75 8.81
C THR A 107 3.99 16.55 7.53
N GLY A 108 2.74 16.81 7.10
CA GLY A 108 2.45 17.60 5.89
C GLY A 108 2.61 16.81 4.58
N VAL A 109 2.74 15.49 4.64
CA VAL A 109 2.84 14.63 3.45
C VAL A 109 1.46 14.19 2.99
N TYR A 110 1.17 14.38 1.71
CA TYR A 110 -0.05 13.88 1.08
C TYR A 110 0.02 12.37 0.92
N THR A 111 -1.09 11.69 1.17
CA THR A 111 -1.14 10.23 1.15
C THR A 111 -2.21 9.74 0.19
N GLY A 112 -1.86 8.78 -0.63
CA GLY A 112 -2.76 8.08 -1.54
C GLY A 112 -2.41 6.60 -1.67
N ASN A 113 -3.29 5.90 -2.36
CA ASN A 113 -3.04 4.54 -2.82
C ASN A 113 -2.78 4.59 -4.32
N ALA A 114 -1.72 3.95 -4.80
CA ALA A 114 -1.46 3.82 -6.21
C ALA A 114 -2.14 2.57 -6.76
N ARG A 115 -3.06 2.76 -7.72
CA ARG A 115 -3.68 1.67 -8.47
C ARG A 115 -2.88 1.34 -9.74
N SER A 116 -2.40 2.36 -10.42
CA SER A 116 -1.53 2.20 -11.57
C SER A 116 -0.47 3.30 -11.64
N ILE A 117 0.64 2.96 -12.22
CA ILE A 117 1.78 3.88 -12.43
C ILE A 117 2.20 3.79 -13.88
N THR A 118 2.32 4.96 -14.53
CA THR A 118 2.94 5.08 -15.83
C THR A 118 4.42 5.38 -15.63
N LEU A 119 5.27 4.46 -16.05
CA LEU A 119 6.73 4.52 -15.96
C LEU A 119 7.31 5.51 -16.96
N PRO A 120 8.59 5.92 -16.84
CA PRO A 120 9.26 6.79 -17.82
C PRO A 120 9.23 6.25 -19.26
N SER A 121 9.19 4.92 -19.42
CA SER A 121 9.04 4.24 -20.71
C SER A 121 7.68 4.44 -21.38
N GLY A 122 6.70 5.01 -20.66
CA GLY A 122 5.31 5.08 -21.10
C GLY A 122 4.48 3.83 -20.77
N LEU A 123 5.11 2.78 -20.25
CA LEU A 123 4.40 1.57 -19.84
C LEU A 123 3.58 1.84 -18.59
N LYS A 124 2.28 1.56 -18.65
CA LYS A 124 1.38 1.62 -17.49
C LYS A 124 1.32 0.26 -16.82
N VAL A 125 1.66 0.22 -15.55
CA VAL A 125 1.69 -0.99 -14.74
C VAL A 125 0.69 -0.89 -13.59
N PHE A 126 0.06 -2.02 -13.25
CA PHE A 126 -0.81 -2.09 -12.09
C PHE A 126 0.03 -2.12 -10.81
N ALA A 127 -0.30 -1.26 -9.85
CA ALA A 127 0.46 -1.08 -8.61
C ALA A 127 -0.35 -1.42 -7.34
N GLY A 128 -1.65 -1.67 -7.46
CA GLY A 128 -2.53 -1.95 -6.33
C GLY A 128 -2.28 -3.30 -5.68
N SER A 129 -2.80 -3.49 -4.46
CA SER A 129 -2.83 -4.80 -3.81
C SER A 129 -3.88 -5.72 -4.46
N ALA A 130 -3.76 -7.04 -4.19
CA ALA A 130 -4.70 -8.04 -4.71
C ALA A 130 -6.16 -7.77 -4.32
N ASN A 131 -6.38 -7.18 -3.15
CA ASN A 131 -7.72 -6.87 -2.63
C ASN A 131 -8.37 -5.64 -3.29
N GLN A 132 -7.66 -4.96 -4.19
CA GLN A 132 -8.14 -3.79 -4.93
C GLN A 132 -8.58 -4.09 -6.35
N ILE A 133 -8.54 -5.36 -6.74
CA ILE A 133 -9.16 -5.82 -7.98
C ILE A 133 -10.66 -5.85 -7.69
N GLU A 134 -11.36 -4.80 -8.13
CA GLU A 134 -12.82 -4.86 -8.15
C GLU A 134 -13.26 -6.07 -9.00
N PRO A 135 -14.25 -6.85 -8.53
CA PRO A 135 -14.89 -7.81 -9.41
C PRO A 135 -15.49 -7.02 -10.60
N GLN A 136 -15.15 -7.48 -11.80
CA GLN A 136 -15.73 -6.98 -13.06
C GLN A 136 -17.20 -7.31 -13.13
#